data_e85e4f649ab7021b8a67b4c5b86220bc
#
_entry.id   e85e4f649ab7021b8a67b4c5b86220bc
#
_cell.length_a   1.000
_cell.length_b   1.000
_cell.length_c   1.000
_cell.angle_alpha   90.00
_cell.angle_beta   90.00
_cell.angle_gamma   90.00
#
_symmetry.space_group_name_H-M   'P 1'
#
loop_
_entity.id
_entity.type
_entity.pdbx_description
1 polymer ?
#
loop_
_entity_poly.entity_id
_entity_poly.type
_entity_poly.pdbx_seq_one_letter_code
_entity_poly.pdbx_strand_id
1 'polypeptide(L)'
;MKQKLIILSADAMVTEDLSLLKTLPNYKKYLAGGVECDHIKTIYPTITYPVHTSVVTGCYPDKHGIYGNLDFTVGLHKQPWAWDHKHVRRPDIFDMAKKAGCTTAAVFWPVTGNHEHIDWLCDEYWPQGPEDTVHEAFKRMGSSPEVLSIIDRYEPILTNRVHPGCDEFLIHVAADIVTQFQPDLLAIHPANIDAYRHHTGVFTPQVDAGVIETDRFIGIIMDAVERAGLLESTNLCLISDHGQIDVVRNLCLNVKLVQAGLIRLDEKGEIKDWDAYVLSGGASALVYLKDPADKRVWQKTKDLLDGLCAEGVYGISHVYTEEESRREERLGGDFSFVLETDGYTSFADSWLPPLVRSFDTSDYRTGHATHGYLPDKGPQPVFLAKGPAFKEGFRTGVHPIVDEAPTFAKALGFEMPDDIDGKAMDELLR
;
A
#
# COMPACT_ATOMS: atom_id res chain seq x y z
N MET A 1 23.72 -2.76 23.21
CA MET A 1 22.74 -3.73 22.69
C MET A 1 22.61 -3.48 21.20
N LYS A 2 22.30 -4.51 20.40
CA LYS A 2 21.99 -4.33 18.97
C LYS A 2 20.71 -3.52 18.84
N GLN A 3 20.70 -2.52 17.96
CA GLN A 3 19.51 -1.71 17.75
C GLN A 3 18.42 -2.52 17.03
N LYS A 4 17.19 -2.23 17.34
CA LYS A 4 15.98 -2.82 16.74
C LYS A 4 15.14 -1.72 16.11
N LEU A 5 14.38 -2.09 15.09
CA LEU A 5 13.48 -1.19 14.38
C LEU A 5 12.11 -1.82 14.23
N ILE A 6 11.08 -1.10 14.66
CA ILE A 6 9.69 -1.41 14.39
C ILE A 6 9.14 -0.32 13.47
N ILE A 7 8.66 -0.72 12.31
CA ILE A 7 7.98 0.14 11.34
C ILE A 7 6.49 -0.18 11.43
N LEU A 8 5.70 0.77 11.87
CA LEU A 8 4.24 0.70 11.86
C LEU A 8 3.72 1.62 10.76
N SER A 9 3.27 1.03 9.65
CA SER A 9 2.64 1.76 8.55
C SER A 9 1.14 1.81 8.78
N ALA A 10 0.62 2.97 9.17
CA ALA A 10 -0.82 3.19 9.31
C ALA A 10 -1.40 3.61 7.96
N ASP A 11 -2.00 2.66 7.23
CA ASP A 11 -2.52 2.86 5.88
C ASP A 11 -3.41 4.11 5.77
N ALA A 12 -3.11 4.95 4.81
CA ALA A 12 -3.77 6.21 4.51
C ALA A 12 -3.82 7.24 5.67
N MET A 13 -2.98 7.14 6.71
CA MET A 13 -2.83 8.20 7.71
C MET A 13 -2.16 9.41 7.07
N VAL A 14 -2.68 10.60 7.32
CA VAL A 14 -2.19 11.85 6.71
C VAL A 14 -1.81 12.89 7.75
N THR A 15 -1.09 13.93 7.32
CA THR A 15 -0.58 14.98 8.21
C THR A 15 -1.69 15.68 9.00
N GLU A 16 -2.90 15.78 8.45
CA GLU A 16 -4.06 16.36 9.13
C GLU A 16 -4.50 15.55 10.35
N ASP A 17 -4.33 14.22 10.33
CA ASP A 17 -4.66 13.31 11.44
C ASP A 17 -3.73 13.52 12.65
N LEU A 18 -2.53 14.06 12.42
CA LEU A 18 -1.55 14.31 13.49
C LEU A 18 -2.07 15.27 14.57
N SER A 19 -3.00 16.14 14.23
CA SER A 19 -3.62 17.06 15.20
C SER A 19 -4.35 16.29 16.30
N LEU A 20 -5.05 15.20 15.96
CA LEU A 20 -5.70 14.30 16.91
C LEU A 20 -4.68 13.35 17.55
N LEU A 21 -3.86 12.67 16.75
CA LEU A 21 -2.89 11.67 17.23
C LEU A 21 -2.00 12.23 18.35
N LYS A 22 -1.50 13.45 18.19
CA LYS A 22 -0.60 14.11 19.18
C LYS A 22 -1.27 14.38 20.52
N THR A 23 -2.60 14.30 20.61
CA THR A 23 -3.33 14.42 21.89
C THR A 23 -3.41 13.11 22.66
N LEU A 24 -3.17 11.96 22.01
CA LEU A 24 -3.45 10.63 22.51
C LEU A 24 -2.34 10.08 23.41
N PRO A 25 -2.64 9.15 24.32
CA PRO A 25 -1.73 8.72 25.39
C PRO A 25 -0.50 7.96 24.91
N ASN A 26 -0.64 7.04 23.94
CA ASN A 26 0.47 6.22 23.50
C ASN A 26 1.44 6.99 22.61
N TYR A 27 0.93 7.89 21.74
CA TYR A 27 1.77 8.86 21.07
C TYR A 27 2.61 9.67 22.06
N LYS A 28 1.96 10.23 23.12
CA LYS A 28 2.68 11.01 24.15
C LYS A 28 3.75 10.20 24.86
N LYS A 29 3.50 8.92 25.11
CA LYS A 29 4.44 8.02 25.80
C LYS A 29 5.60 7.64 24.89
N TYR A 30 5.35 7.24 23.66
CA TYR A 30 6.30 6.52 22.83
C TYR A 30 6.86 7.30 21.63
N LEU A 31 6.18 8.32 21.11
CA LEU A 31 6.60 9.09 19.92
C LEU A 31 6.87 10.57 20.21
N ALA A 32 6.24 11.16 21.21
CA ALA A 32 6.44 12.57 21.52
C ALA A 32 7.91 12.89 21.83
N GLY A 33 8.42 13.98 21.22
CA GLY A 33 9.81 14.40 21.34
C GLY A 33 10.79 13.59 20.48
N GLY A 34 10.30 12.78 19.54
CA GLY A 34 11.10 12.16 18.48
C GLY A 34 11.33 13.10 17.29
N VAL A 35 11.60 12.52 16.12
CA VAL A 35 11.73 13.24 14.86
C VAL A 35 10.42 13.22 14.07
N GLU A 36 10.22 14.25 13.23
CA GLU A 36 9.04 14.40 12.37
C GLU A 36 9.44 15.03 11.04
N CYS A 37 8.93 14.51 9.92
CA CYS A 37 8.94 15.21 8.65
C CYS A 37 7.71 16.11 8.51
N ASP A 38 7.83 17.22 7.76
CA ASP A 38 6.66 18.06 7.47
C ASP A 38 5.56 17.26 6.77
N HIS A 39 5.96 16.48 5.77
CA HIS A 39 5.21 15.36 5.18
C HIS A 39 6.14 14.52 4.31
N ILE A 40 5.66 13.35 3.90
CA ILE A 40 6.33 12.48 2.93
C ILE A 40 5.64 12.67 1.58
N LYS A 41 6.44 12.89 0.52
CA LYS A 41 5.92 12.85 -0.84
C LYS A 41 5.89 11.40 -1.31
N THR A 42 4.69 10.86 -1.45
CA THR A 42 4.47 9.50 -1.94
C THR A 42 4.77 9.38 -3.44
N ILE A 43 4.61 8.18 -4.02
CA ILE A 43 4.84 7.88 -5.43
C ILE A 43 3.53 7.91 -6.24
N TYR A 44 3.65 7.86 -7.57
CA TYR A 44 2.52 7.58 -8.46
C TYR A 44 2.58 6.14 -8.97
N PRO A 45 1.45 5.40 -8.95
CA PRO A 45 0.18 5.78 -8.34
C PRO A 45 0.23 5.68 -6.81
N THR A 46 -0.58 6.50 -6.14
CA THR A 46 -0.72 6.48 -4.67
C THR A 46 -1.56 5.27 -4.24
N ILE A 47 -1.01 4.07 -4.43
CA ILE A 47 -1.67 2.77 -4.20
C ILE A 47 -0.83 1.94 -3.23
N THR A 48 -1.47 1.24 -2.31
CA THR A 48 -0.86 0.54 -1.17
C THR A 48 0.35 -0.33 -1.55
N TYR A 49 0.20 -1.28 -2.49
CA TYR A 49 1.27 -2.24 -2.82
C TYR A 49 2.48 -1.59 -3.49
N PRO A 50 2.32 -0.75 -4.53
CA PRO A 50 3.44 0.00 -5.10
C PRO A 50 4.17 0.85 -4.06
N VAL A 51 3.42 1.56 -3.20
CA VAL A 51 4.02 2.46 -2.20
C VAL A 51 4.79 1.68 -1.14
N HIS A 52 4.20 0.62 -0.53
CA HIS A 52 4.89 -0.20 0.46
C HIS A 52 6.13 -0.91 -0.11
N THR A 53 6.09 -1.28 -1.40
CA THR A 53 7.28 -1.80 -2.08
C THR A 53 8.35 -0.72 -2.22
N SER A 54 7.98 0.52 -2.53
CA SER A 54 8.93 1.64 -2.56
C SER A 54 9.54 1.94 -1.18
N VAL A 55 8.73 1.86 -0.11
CA VAL A 55 9.18 2.04 1.30
C VAL A 55 10.28 1.05 1.68
N VAL A 56 10.20 -0.20 1.21
CA VAL A 56 11.19 -1.23 1.59
C VAL A 56 12.33 -1.39 0.61
N THR A 57 12.16 -1.01 -0.67
CA THR A 57 13.21 -1.12 -1.70
C THR A 57 14.02 0.16 -1.89
N GLY A 58 13.47 1.33 -1.52
CA GLY A 58 14.06 2.62 -1.85
C GLY A 58 14.02 2.94 -3.35
N CYS A 59 13.14 2.30 -4.11
CA CYS A 59 13.01 2.44 -5.56
C CYS A 59 11.60 2.86 -5.96
N TYR A 60 11.47 3.47 -7.15
CA TYR A 60 10.18 3.74 -7.77
C TYR A 60 9.63 2.52 -8.53
N PRO A 61 8.33 2.51 -8.89
CA PRO A 61 7.66 1.41 -9.58
C PRO A 61 8.35 0.93 -10.87
N ASP A 62 8.95 1.85 -11.63
CA ASP A 62 9.68 1.51 -12.86
C ASP A 62 10.92 0.62 -12.62
N LYS A 63 11.44 0.60 -11.38
CA LYS A 63 12.54 -0.27 -10.97
C LYS A 63 12.10 -1.50 -10.20
N HIS A 64 11.22 -1.35 -9.19
CA HIS A 64 10.83 -2.49 -8.36
C HIS A 64 9.73 -3.37 -8.99
N GLY A 65 9.02 -2.87 -9.99
CA GLY A 65 8.11 -3.67 -10.82
C GLY A 65 6.69 -3.87 -10.29
N ILE A 66 6.36 -3.33 -9.11
CA ILE A 66 5.01 -3.34 -8.55
C ILE A 66 4.35 -2.00 -8.87
N TYR A 67 3.30 -2.01 -9.69
CA TYR A 67 2.65 -0.78 -10.17
C TYR A 67 1.12 -0.77 -9.94
N GLY A 68 0.61 -1.71 -9.13
CA GLY A 68 -0.79 -1.81 -8.72
C GLY A 68 -0.96 -2.90 -7.66
N ASN A 69 -2.14 -2.93 -7.00
CA ASN A 69 -2.47 -3.96 -6.02
C ASN A 69 -2.83 -5.31 -6.67
N LEU A 70 -3.19 -5.33 -7.95
CA LEU A 70 -3.84 -6.46 -8.60
C LEU A 70 -2.98 -7.05 -9.71
N ASP A 71 -2.97 -8.39 -9.80
CA ASP A 71 -2.48 -9.13 -10.95
C ASP A 71 -3.54 -9.14 -12.05
N PHE A 72 -3.20 -8.54 -13.20
CA PHE A 72 -4.16 -8.37 -14.30
C PHE A 72 -4.49 -9.68 -15.02
N THR A 73 -5.77 -10.02 -15.05
CA THR A 73 -6.33 -11.10 -15.87
C THR A 73 -7.66 -10.67 -16.48
N VAL A 74 -7.73 -10.60 -17.81
CA VAL A 74 -8.95 -10.16 -18.49
C VAL A 74 -10.12 -11.11 -18.23
N GLY A 75 -11.31 -10.52 -18.06
CA GLY A 75 -12.57 -11.25 -17.89
C GLY A 75 -12.81 -11.79 -16.49
N LEU A 76 -11.92 -11.55 -15.54
CA LEU A 76 -12.19 -11.84 -14.14
C LEU A 76 -12.94 -10.67 -13.51
N HIS A 77 -14.09 -10.93 -12.92
CA HIS A 77 -14.85 -9.95 -12.14
C HIS A 77 -14.12 -9.55 -10.84
N LYS A 78 -13.31 -10.47 -10.32
CA LYS A 78 -12.47 -10.23 -9.14
C LYS A 78 -11.04 -10.61 -9.49
N GLN A 79 -10.19 -9.59 -9.60
CA GLN A 79 -8.77 -9.77 -9.89
C GLN A 79 -8.03 -10.31 -8.66
N PRO A 80 -7.04 -11.20 -8.82
CA PRO A 80 -6.15 -11.59 -7.72
C PRO A 80 -5.27 -10.41 -7.30
N TRP A 81 -4.89 -10.40 -6.02
CA TRP A 81 -3.93 -9.42 -5.52
C TRP A 81 -2.49 -9.88 -5.77
N ALA A 82 -1.59 -8.93 -5.96
CA ALA A 82 -0.16 -9.18 -6.23
C ALA A 82 0.64 -9.38 -4.91
N TRP A 83 0.19 -10.28 -4.04
CA TRP A 83 0.77 -10.49 -2.69
C TRP A 83 2.13 -11.19 -2.68
N ASP A 84 2.49 -11.96 -3.71
CA ASP A 84 3.70 -12.80 -3.73
C ASP A 84 4.95 -11.96 -4.03
N HIS A 85 5.97 -12.06 -3.17
CA HIS A 85 7.24 -11.32 -3.29
C HIS A 85 8.00 -11.59 -4.59
N LYS A 86 7.76 -12.72 -5.27
CA LYS A 86 8.40 -13.04 -6.57
C LYS A 86 8.24 -11.96 -7.65
N HIS A 87 7.24 -11.07 -7.52
CA HIS A 87 6.99 -9.97 -8.45
C HIS A 87 7.93 -8.77 -8.21
N VAL A 88 8.55 -8.68 -7.04
CA VAL A 88 9.51 -7.61 -6.71
C VAL A 88 10.84 -7.85 -7.41
N ARG A 89 11.30 -6.86 -8.17
CA ARG A 89 12.50 -6.98 -9.03
C ARG A 89 13.77 -6.39 -8.38
N ARG A 90 13.68 -5.90 -7.15
CA ARG A 90 14.80 -5.24 -6.44
C ARG A 90 14.96 -5.83 -5.04
N PRO A 91 16.20 -5.95 -4.56
CA PRO A 91 16.42 -6.27 -3.15
C PRO A 91 15.75 -5.24 -2.25
N ASP A 92 15.13 -5.69 -1.18
CA ASP A 92 14.49 -4.84 -0.20
C ASP A 92 15.24 -4.81 1.14
N ILE A 93 14.67 -4.11 2.11
CA ILE A 93 15.28 -3.96 3.43
C ILE A 93 15.42 -5.29 4.19
N PHE A 94 14.51 -6.26 3.97
CA PHE A 94 14.60 -7.59 4.60
C PHE A 94 15.77 -8.38 4.04
N ASP A 95 16.00 -8.32 2.72
CA ASP A 95 17.17 -8.91 2.08
C ASP A 95 18.47 -8.35 2.66
N MET A 96 18.55 -7.01 2.79
CA MET A 96 19.74 -6.34 3.28
C MET A 96 19.94 -6.54 4.77
N ALA A 97 18.88 -6.53 5.56
CA ALA A 97 18.91 -6.86 6.99
C ALA A 97 19.43 -8.28 7.21
N LYS A 98 18.98 -9.25 6.42
CA LYS A 98 19.44 -10.64 6.50
C LYS A 98 20.92 -10.76 6.17
N LYS A 99 21.40 -10.08 5.12
CA LYS A 99 22.84 -10.00 4.77
C LYS A 99 23.68 -9.40 5.90
N ALA A 100 23.13 -8.44 6.64
CA ALA A 100 23.76 -7.82 7.80
C ALA A 100 23.67 -8.67 9.08
N GLY A 101 23.07 -9.87 9.02
CA GLY A 101 22.92 -10.77 10.17
C GLY A 101 21.81 -10.32 11.13
N CYS A 102 20.82 -9.58 10.66
CA CYS A 102 19.61 -9.23 11.40
C CYS A 102 18.57 -10.33 11.27
N THR A 103 17.73 -10.46 12.31
CA THR A 103 16.49 -11.23 12.27
C THR A 103 15.34 -10.33 11.84
N THR A 104 14.40 -10.87 11.07
CA THR A 104 13.38 -10.10 10.37
C THR A 104 11.98 -10.65 10.60
N ALA A 105 11.01 -9.77 10.68
CA ALA A 105 9.59 -10.12 10.76
C ALA A 105 8.74 -9.15 9.94
N ALA A 106 7.64 -9.64 9.39
CA ALA A 106 6.61 -8.84 8.74
C ALA A 106 5.22 -9.35 9.09
N VAL A 107 4.31 -8.43 9.38
CA VAL A 107 2.92 -8.74 9.70
C VAL A 107 2.03 -7.85 8.83
N PHE A 108 1.32 -8.46 7.92
CA PHE A 108 0.47 -7.83 6.91
C PHE A 108 1.19 -6.82 6.01
N TRP A 109 2.51 -6.83 5.95
CA TRP A 109 3.23 -5.95 5.01
C TRP A 109 2.97 -6.40 3.57
N PRO A 110 2.53 -5.49 2.68
CA PRO A 110 2.19 -5.84 1.30
C PRO A 110 3.34 -6.44 0.51
N VAL A 111 3.03 -7.38 -0.38
CA VAL A 111 3.97 -8.03 -1.32
C VAL A 111 5.11 -8.77 -0.61
N THR A 112 4.84 -9.37 0.55
CA THR A 112 5.84 -10.18 1.29
C THR A 112 5.56 -11.68 1.28
N GLY A 113 4.50 -12.12 0.62
CA GLY A 113 4.19 -13.56 0.53
C GLY A 113 5.35 -14.38 -0.03
N ASN A 114 5.72 -15.47 0.65
CA ASN A 114 6.83 -16.36 0.32
C ASN A 114 8.22 -15.67 0.30
N HIS A 115 8.40 -14.57 1.00
CA HIS A 115 9.69 -13.89 1.07
C HIS A 115 10.74 -14.74 1.81
N GLU A 116 11.84 -15.10 1.15
CA GLU A 116 12.84 -16.04 1.68
C GLU A 116 13.66 -15.49 2.87
N HIS A 117 13.72 -14.17 3.03
CA HIS A 117 14.52 -13.48 4.03
C HIS A 117 13.71 -12.86 5.17
N ILE A 118 12.44 -13.23 5.34
CA ILE A 118 11.63 -12.90 6.50
C ILE A 118 11.52 -14.13 7.38
N ASP A 119 12.12 -14.08 8.59
CA ASP A 119 12.16 -15.21 9.52
C ASP A 119 10.77 -15.51 10.11
N TRP A 120 9.99 -14.47 10.40
CA TRP A 120 8.63 -14.58 10.99
C TRP A 120 7.64 -13.78 10.17
N LEU A 121 7.00 -14.45 9.21
CA LEU A 121 6.05 -13.85 8.27
C LEU A 121 4.61 -14.21 8.63
N CYS A 122 3.77 -13.17 8.78
CA CYS A 122 2.32 -13.24 8.72
C CYS A 122 1.87 -12.35 7.57
N ASP A 123 1.77 -12.92 6.36
CA ASP A 123 1.48 -12.17 5.13
C ASP A 123 0.05 -11.62 5.11
N GLU A 124 -0.22 -10.58 4.33
CA GLU A 124 -1.57 -10.09 4.04
C GLU A 124 -2.26 -11.02 3.02
N TYR A 125 -2.66 -12.20 3.46
CA TYR A 125 -3.29 -13.19 2.60
C TYR A 125 -4.52 -13.83 3.23
N TRP A 126 -5.52 -14.08 2.44
CA TRP A 126 -6.82 -14.52 2.90
C TRP A 126 -7.18 -15.89 2.32
N PRO A 127 -8.05 -16.67 3.00
CA PRO A 127 -8.62 -17.88 2.41
C PRO A 127 -9.25 -17.60 1.04
N GLN A 128 -8.95 -18.44 0.06
CA GLN A 128 -9.35 -18.24 -1.34
C GLN A 128 -10.66 -18.96 -1.70
N GLY A 129 -11.25 -19.70 -0.79
CA GLY A 129 -12.51 -20.40 -1.01
C GLY A 129 -13.09 -20.95 0.30
N PRO A 130 -14.29 -21.52 0.26
CA PRO A 130 -14.99 -21.98 1.47
C PRO A 130 -14.30 -23.17 2.19
N GLU A 131 -13.48 -23.93 1.47
CA GLU A 131 -12.71 -25.06 2.03
C GLU A 131 -11.29 -24.65 2.47
N ASP A 132 -10.90 -23.38 2.26
CA ASP A 132 -9.58 -22.87 2.59
C ASP A 132 -9.61 -22.28 4.02
N THR A 133 -8.80 -22.82 4.91
CA THR A 133 -8.72 -22.31 6.29
C THR A 133 -7.71 -21.16 6.40
N VAL A 134 -7.83 -20.36 7.45
CA VAL A 134 -6.86 -19.31 7.80
C VAL A 134 -5.46 -19.92 7.94
N HIS A 135 -5.32 -21.02 8.68
CA HIS A 135 -4.06 -21.75 8.88
C HIS A 135 -3.39 -22.13 7.54
N GLU A 136 -4.12 -22.80 6.63
CA GLU A 136 -3.56 -23.24 5.34
C GLU A 136 -3.27 -22.07 4.40
N ALA A 137 -4.05 -21.00 4.47
CA ALA A 137 -3.79 -19.78 3.69
C ALA A 137 -2.45 -19.15 4.10
N PHE A 138 -2.23 -18.88 5.38
CA PHE A 138 -0.99 -18.27 5.87
C PHE A 138 0.22 -19.20 5.69
N LYS A 139 0.06 -20.51 5.89
CA LYS A 139 1.10 -21.49 5.62
C LYS A 139 1.55 -21.49 4.15
N ARG A 140 0.59 -21.40 3.23
CA ARG A 140 0.85 -21.33 1.78
C ARG A 140 1.65 -20.08 1.40
N MET A 141 1.52 -18.99 2.17
CA MET A 141 2.22 -17.74 1.95
C MET A 141 3.53 -17.61 2.74
N GLY A 142 3.98 -18.68 3.37
CA GLY A 142 5.32 -18.77 3.96
C GLY A 142 5.40 -18.62 5.47
N SER A 143 4.27 -18.56 6.20
CA SER A 143 4.32 -18.53 7.67
C SER A 143 4.94 -19.79 8.24
N SER A 144 5.91 -19.64 9.15
CA SER A 144 6.55 -20.76 9.84
C SER A 144 5.59 -21.43 10.84
N PRO A 145 5.85 -22.68 11.27
CA PRO A 145 5.00 -23.37 12.27
C PRO A 145 4.82 -22.57 13.57
N GLU A 146 5.85 -21.83 13.99
CA GLU A 146 5.81 -20.99 15.19
C GLU A 146 4.86 -19.82 15.01
N VAL A 147 4.92 -19.16 13.85
CA VAL A 147 4.01 -18.05 13.49
C VAL A 147 2.59 -18.56 13.30
N LEU A 148 2.39 -19.71 12.66
CA LEU A 148 1.08 -20.36 12.53
C LEU A 148 0.44 -20.65 13.90
N SER A 149 1.22 -21.08 14.90
CA SER A 149 0.72 -21.27 16.27
C SER A 149 0.23 -19.96 16.92
N ILE A 150 0.83 -18.82 16.56
CA ILE A 150 0.36 -17.51 17.02
C ILE A 150 -0.91 -17.12 16.25
N ILE A 151 -0.93 -17.29 14.94
CA ILE A 151 -2.08 -17.03 14.07
C ILE A 151 -3.31 -17.80 14.56
N ASP A 152 -3.18 -19.11 14.80
CA ASP A 152 -4.27 -19.98 15.27
C ASP A 152 -4.85 -19.49 16.61
N ARG A 153 -4.00 -18.93 17.49
CA ARG A 153 -4.45 -18.38 18.77
C ARG A 153 -5.37 -17.18 18.60
N TYR A 154 -5.06 -16.30 17.62
CA TYR A 154 -5.80 -15.07 17.38
C TYR A 154 -6.84 -15.17 16.26
N GLU A 155 -6.91 -16.30 15.53
CA GLU A 155 -7.94 -16.53 14.49
C GLU A 155 -9.36 -16.17 14.94
N PRO A 156 -9.80 -16.48 16.20
CA PRO A 156 -11.16 -16.14 16.63
C PRO A 156 -11.55 -14.66 16.59
N ILE A 157 -10.57 -13.73 16.57
CA ILE A 157 -10.82 -12.30 16.43
C ILE A 157 -10.69 -11.80 14.99
N LEU A 158 -10.23 -12.66 14.07
CA LEU A 158 -10.10 -12.35 12.66
C LEU A 158 -11.49 -12.38 11.98
N THR A 159 -12.07 -11.22 11.75
CA THR A 159 -13.42 -11.06 11.19
C THR A 159 -13.39 -10.76 9.70
N ASN A 160 -13.12 -11.76 8.84
CA ASN A 160 -13.31 -11.67 7.38
C ASN A 160 -12.97 -10.33 6.72
N ARG A 161 -11.80 -9.75 6.98
CA ARG A 161 -11.36 -8.43 6.48
C ARG A 161 -12.19 -7.25 7.01
N VAL A 162 -12.95 -7.42 8.07
CA VAL A 162 -13.73 -6.32 8.66
C VAL A 162 -12.90 -5.61 9.70
N HIS A 163 -12.70 -4.30 9.50
CA HIS A 163 -12.01 -3.42 10.42
C HIS A 163 -12.92 -3.04 11.61
N PRO A 164 -12.40 -2.93 12.83
CA PRO A 164 -10.99 -3.13 13.21
C PRO A 164 -10.57 -4.57 13.54
N GLY A 165 -11.42 -5.58 13.32
CA GLY A 165 -11.14 -6.96 13.74
C GLY A 165 -9.88 -7.56 13.12
N CYS A 166 -9.63 -7.31 11.82
CA CYS A 166 -8.40 -7.78 11.17
C CYS A 166 -7.17 -7.02 11.67
N ASP A 167 -7.29 -5.74 12.01
CA ASP A 167 -6.18 -4.95 12.59
C ASP A 167 -5.86 -5.40 14.00
N GLU A 168 -6.88 -5.67 14.83
CA GLU A 168 -6.70 -6.28 16.15
C GLU A 168 -5.92 -7.60 16.07
N PHE A 169 -6.32 -8.46 15.13
CA PHE A 169 -5.65 -9.73 14.90
C PHE A 169 -4.16 -9.51 14.59
N LEU A 170 -3.84 -8.72 13.57
CA LEU A 170 -2.45 -8.52 13.15
C LEU A 170 -1.58 -7.86 14.23
N ILE A 171 -2.12 -6.91 14.99
CA ILE A 171 -1.39 -6.23 16.07
C ILE A 171 -1.08 -7.20 17.22
N HIS A 172 -2.00 -8.09 17.58
CA HIS A 172 -1.72 -9.13 18.58
C HIS A 172 -0.72 -10.16 18.09
N VAL A 173 -0.77 -10.57 16.81
CA VAL A 173 0.25 -11.44 16.20
C VAL A 173 1.62 -10.75 16.27
N ALA A 174 1.72 -9.48 15.90
CA ALA A 174 2.96 -8.72 15.95
C ALA A 174 3.50 -8.57 17.39
N ALA A 175 2.65 -8.32 18.37
CA ALA A 175 3.04 -8.23 19.79
C ALA A 175 3.59 -9.57 20.33
N ASP A 176 3.01 -10.69 19.92
CA ASP A 176 3.53 -12.00 20.29
C ASP A 176 4.85 -12.31 19.57
N ILE A 177 5.01 -11.93 18.30
CA ILE A 177 6.29 -12.03 17.58
C ILE A 177 7.38 -11.22 18.32
N VAL A 178 7.09 -9.99 18.73
CA VAL A 178 8.02 -9.18 19.55
C VAL A 178 8.40 -9.91 20.84
N THR A 179 7.43 -10.44 21.56
CA THR A 179 7.66 -11.05 22.87
C THR A 179 8.44 -12.36 22.77
N GLN A 180 8.14 -13.19 21.76
CA GLN A 180 8.71 -14.55 21.63
C GLN A 180 10.03 -14.57 20.87
N PHE A 181 10.18 -13.76 19.83
CA PHE A 181 11.31 -13.85 18.90
C PHE A 181 12.23 -12.62 18.91
N GLN A 182 11.73 -11.47 19.37
CA GLN A 182 12.52 -10.23 19.48
C GLN A 182 13.26 -9.86 18.17
N PRO A 183 12.56 -9.76 17.02
CA PRO A 183 13.20 -9.46 15.73
C PRO A 183 14.02 -8.17 15.79
N ASP A 184 15.06 -8.07 14.95
CA ASP A 184 15.84 -6.84 14.81
C ASP A 184 15.10 -5.83 13.91
N LEU A 185 14.37 -6.32 12.91
CA LEU A 185 13.48 -5.55 12.03
C LEU A 185 12.08 -6.16 12.05
N LEU A 186 11.08 -5.35 12.37
CA LEU A 186 9.67 -5.72 12.28
C LEU A 186 8.89 -4.65 11.51
N ALA A 187 8.20 -5.05 10.45
CA ALA A 187 7.29 -4.20 9.69
C ALA A 187 5.84 -4.65 9.90
N ILE A 188 4.92 -3.71 10.15
CA ILE A 188 3.52 -3.97 10.50
C ILE A 188 2.64 -3.01 9.72
N HIS A 189 1.51 -3.50 9.15
CA HIS A 189 0.63 -2.68 8.33
C HIS A 189 -0.86 -2.87 8.69
N PRO A 190 -1.42 -2.10 9.65
CA PRO A 190 -2.86 -1.99 9.85
C PRO A 190 -3.50 -1.04 8.83
N ALA A 191 -4.70 -1.37 8.35
CA ALA A 191 -5.40 -0.66 7.28
C ALA A 191 -6.79 -0.10 7.70
N ASN A 192 -7.04 0.04 9.00
CA ASN A 192 -8.32 0.52 9.52
C ASN A 192 -8.67 1.94 9.06
N ILE A 193 -7.70 2.88 9.02
CA ILE A 193 -7.94 4.27 8.58
C ILE A 193 -8.31 4.29 7.09
N ASP A 194 -7.55 3.57 6.24
CA ASP A 194 -7.83 3.45 4.82
C ASP A 194 -9.27 2.94 4.57
N ALA A 195 -9.64 1.83 5.20
CA ALA A 195 -10.96 1.26 5.08
C ALA A 195 -12.07 2.23 5.51
N TYR A 196 -11.85 2.96 6.61
CA TYR A 196 -12.84 3.93 7.07
C TYR A 196 -13.00 5.11 6.11
N ARG A 197 -11.89 5.59 5.50
CA ARG A 197 -11.97 6.62 4.46
C ARG A 197 -12.74 6.12 3.24
N HIS A 198 -12.48 4.91 2.76
CA HIS A 198 -13.24 4.33 1.65
C HIS A 198 -14.75 4.24 1.95
N HIS A 199 -15.11 3.91 3.19
CA HIS A 199 -16.50 3.74 3.59
C HIS A 199 -17.25 5.05 3.82
N THR A 200 -16.59 6.10 4.32
CA THR A 200 -17.29 7.27 4.86
C THR A 200 -16.84 8.61 4.29
N GLY A 201 -15.71 8.66 3.57
CA GLY A 201 -15.06 9.89 3.11
C GLY A 201 -13.79 10.20 3.88
N VAL A 202 -13.01 11.19 3.38
CA VAL A 202 -11.63 11.42 3.83
C VAL A 202 -11.54 11.90 5.28
N PHE A 203 -12.38 12.84 5.69
CA PHE A 203 -12.34 13.42 7.05
C PHE A 203 -13.70 13.27 7.74
N THR A 204 -13.84 12.20 8.52
CA THR A 204 -15.11 11.85 9.19
C THR A 204 -14.85 11.37 10.62
N PRO A 205 -15.87 11.37 11.49
CA PRO A 205 -15.73 10.83 12.85
C PRO A 205 -15.28 9.36 12.90
N GLN A 206 -15.57 8.59 11.86
CA GLN A 206 -15.11 7.21 11.77
C GLN A 206 -13.61 7.13 11.53
N VAL A 207 -13.06 8.02 10.73
CA VAL A 207 -11.61 8.16 10.52
C VAL A 207 -10.91 8.59 11.80
N ASP A 208 -11.50 9.54 12.55
CA ASP A 208 -10.99 9.93 13.89
C ASP A 208 -10.93 8.71 14.84
N ALA A 209 -11.95 7.84 14.80
CA ALA A 209 -11.92 6.59 15.57
C ALA A 209 -10.76 5.69 15.13
N GLY A 210 -10.47 5.60 13.83
CA GLY A 210 -9.32 4.87 13.29
C GLY A 210 -7.98 5.41 13.79
N VAL A 211 -7.82 6.72 13.90
CA VAL A 211 -6.62 7.35 14.48
C VAL A 211 -6.47 6.98 15.95
N ILE A 212 -7.56 6.96 16.72
CA ILE A 212 -7.57 6.53 18.13
C ILE A 212 -7.19 5.04 18.25
N GLU A 213 -7.70 4.20 17.37
CA GLU A 213 -7.33 2.77 17.31
C GLU A 213 -5.85 2.60 17.00
N THR A 214 -5.30 3.36 16.05
CA THR A 214 -3.86 3.34 15.73
C THR A 214 -2.99 3.74 16.93
N ASP A 215 -3.38 4.74 17.72
CA ASP A 215 -2.68 5.05 18.96
C ASP A 215 -2.70 3.85 19.93
N ARG A 216 -3.83 3.16 20.05
CA ARG A 216 -3.92 1.94 20.87
C ARG A 216 -3.04 0.82 20.34
N PHE A 217 -2.92 0.65 19.02
CA PHE A 217 -2.02 -0.31 18.38
C PHE A 217 -0.55 -0.02 18.74
N ILE A 218 -0.14 1.25 18.69
CA ILE A 218 1.17 1.68 19.19
C ILE A 218 1.38 1.22 20.65
N GLY A 219 0.37 1.41 21.50
CA GLY A 219 0.41 0.98 22.90
C GLY A 219 0.64 -0.52 23.04
N ILE A 220 -0.13 -1.35 22.34
CA ILE A 220 -0.03 -2.82 22.43
C ILE A 220 1.37 -3.30 21.99
N ILE A 221 1.90 -2.78 20.88
CA ILE A 221 3.23 -3.16 20.38
C ILE A 221 4.33 -2.71 21.34
N MET A 222 4.28 -1.46 21.79
CA MET A 222 5.33 -0.91 22.66
C MET A 222 5.28 -1.46 24.09
N ASP A 223 4.11 -1.86 24.58
CA ASP A 223 3.99 -2.60 25.84
C ASP A 223 4.61 -4.02 25.72
N ALA A 224 4.54 -4.66 24.53
CA ALA A 224 5.25 -5.92 24.27
C ALA A 224 6.77 -5.70 24.26
N VAL A 225 7.26 -4.62 23.66
CA VAL A 225 8.68 -4.20 23.67
C VAL A 225 9.16 -3.96 25.11
N GLU A 226 8.38 -3.23 25.91
CA GLU A 226 8.70 -2.93 27.31
C GLU A 226 8.76 -4.20 28.16
N ARG A 227 7.78 -5.13 28.03
CA ARG A 227 7.79 -6.42 28.72
C ARG A 227 8.96 -7.30 28.32
N ALA A 228 9.43 -7.22 27.07
CA ALA A 228 10.61 -7.91 26.60
C ALA A 228 11.94 -7.29 27.05
N GLY A 229 11.91 -6.14 27.72
CA GLY A 229 13.10 -5.40 28.18
C GLY A 229 13.91 -4.74 27.06
N LEU A 230 13.26 -4.41 25.92
CA LEU A 230 13.90 -3.94 24.70
C LEU A 230 13.75 -2.43 24.44
N LEU A 231 13.07 -1.69 25.32
CA LEU A 231 12.68 -0.30 25.08
C LEU A 231 13.87 0.60 24.73
N GLU A 232 14.98 0.46 25.48
CA GLU A 232 16.20 1.28 25.29
C GLU A 232 16.96 0.99 24.00
N SER A 233 16.67 -0.13 23.33
CA SER A 233 17.33 -0.54 22.08
C SER A 233 16.42 -0.50 20.85
N THR A 234 15.14 -0.14 21.05
CA THR A 234 14.13 -0.15 20.00
C THR A 234 13.87 1.25 19.44
N ASN A 235 13.91 1.35 18.12
CA ASN A 235 13.45 2.49 17.36
C ASN A 235 12.02 2.18 16.88
N LEU A 236 11.09 3.10 17.12
CA LEU A 236 9.73 3.04 16.58
C LEU A 236 9.59 4.09 15.48
N CYS A 237 9.19 3.67 14.28
CA CYS A 237 8.77 4.53 13.20
C CYS A 237 7.28 4.34 12.95
N LEU A 238 6.51 5.42 13.01
CA LEU A 238 5.14 5.49 12.52
C LEU A 238 5.18 6.21 11.18
N ILE A 239 4.78 5.51 10.14
CA ILE A 239 4.71 5.99 8.76
C ILE A 239 3.33 5.76 8.18
N SER A 240 3.11 6.26 6.99
CA SER A 240 1.99 5.88 6.13
C SER A 240 2.42 5.97 4.66
N ASP A 241 1.58 5.47 3.80
CA ASP A 241 1.89 5.25 2.39
C ASP A 241 1.26 6.30 1.47
N HIS A 242 -0.01 6.63 1.66
CA HIS A 242 -0.76 7.61 0.87
C HIS A 242 -1.88 8.27 1.68
N GLY A 243 -2.57 9.22 1.07
CA GLY A 243 -3.85 9.73 1.52
C GLY A 243 -4.97 9.25 0.59
N GLN A 244 -6.17 9.80 0.77
CA GLN A 244 -7.33 9.59 -0.09
C GLN A 244 -7.97 10.92 -0.48
N ILE A 245 -8.76 10.90 -1.56
CA ILE A 245 -9.63 12.01 -1.99
C ILE A 245 -11.08 11.54 -2.02
N ASP A 246 -12.01 12.43 -1.63
CA ASP A 246 -13.44 12.18 -1.78
C ASP A 246 -13.83 12.13 -3.26
N VAL A 247 -14.64 11.14 -3.62
CA VAL A 247 -15.12 10.98 -4.99
C VAL A 247 -16.63 11.18 -5.07
N VAL A 248 -17.10 11.69 -6.21
CA VAL A 248 -18.52 11.98 -6.43
C VAL A 248 -19.16 10.97 -7.38
N ARG A 249 -18.36 10.15 -8.06
CA ARG A 249 -18.86 9.15 -9.02
C ARG A 249 -17.83 8.06 -9.30
N ASN A 250 -18.32 6.87 -9.67
CA ASN A 250 -17.54 5.76 -10.20
C ASN A 250 -17.82 5.58 -11.70
N LEU A 251 -16.77 5.47 -12.52
CA LEU A 251 -16.86 5.43 -13.97
C LEU A 251 -16.29 4.13 -14.55
N CYS A 252 -17.10 3.41 -15.34
CA CYS A 252 -16.72 2.13 -15.98
C CYS A 252 -16.26 2.36 -17.44
N LEU A 253 -15.00 2.69 -17.64
CA LEU A 253 -14.47 3.01 -18.98
C LEU A 253 -14.46 1.81 -19.95
N ASN A 254 -14.44 0.58 -19.45
CA ASN A 254 -14.59 -0.61 -20.31
C ASN A 254 -15.90 -0.62 -21.12
N VAL A 255 -16.96 0.04 -20.62
CA VAL A 255 -18.19 0.26 -21.40
C VAL A 255 -17.91 1.03 -22.69
N LYS A 256 -17.00 2.02 -22.67
CA LYS A 256 -16.58 2.77 -23.86
C LYS A 256 -15.72 1.91 -24.79
N LEU A 257 -14.88 1.03 -24.23
CA LEU A 257 -14.10 0.07 -25.03
C LEU A 257 -15.03 -0.93 -25.77
N VAL A 258 -16.10 -1.40 -25.11
CA VAL A 258 -17.13 -2.24 -25.76
C VAL A 258 -17.79 -1.47 -26.90
N GLN A 259 -18.24 -0.23 -26.67
CA GLN A 259 -18.86 0.62 -27.70
C GLN A 259 -17.95 0.89 -28.89
N ALA A 260 -16.64 0.99 -28.67
CA ALA A 260 -15.62 1.17 -29.71
C ALA A 260 -15.19 -0.14 -30.38
N GLY A 261 -15.71 -1.31 -29.95
CA GLY A 261 -15.36 -2.64 -30.47
C GLY A 261 -13.94 -3.08 -30.09
N LEU A 262 -13.35 -2.50 -29.02
CA LEU A 262 -12.08 -2.92 -28.44
C LEU A 262 -12.26 -4.04 -27.41
N ILE A 263 -13.47 -4.22 -26.89
CA ILE A 263 -13.93 -5.39 -26.12
C ILE A 263 -15.14 -5.95 -26.87
N ARG A 264 -15.17 -7.26 -27.09
CA ARG A 264 -16.24 -8.00 -27.77
C ARG A 264 -16.88 -8.96 -26.77
N LEU A 265 -18.21 -8.85 -26.60
CA LEU A 265 -18.98 -9.67 -25.67
C LEU A 265 -19.64 -10.85 -26.39
N ASP A 266 -19.90 -11.90 -25.63
CA ASP A 266 -20.76 -13.01 -26.06
C ASP A 266 -22.27 -12.70 -25.79
N GLU A 267 -23.13 -13.66 -26.08
CA GLU A 267 -24.59 -13.54 -25.89
C GLU A 267 -25.00 -13.41 -24.40
N LYS A 268 -24.10 -13.77 -23.47
CA LYS A 268 -24.32 -13.67 -22.03
C LYS A 268 -23.77 -12.37 -21.43
N GLY A 269 -23.09 -11.57 -22.26
CA GLY A 269 -22.44 -10.33 -21.81
C GLY A 269 -21.04 -10.55 -21.21
N GLU A 270 -20.45 -11.75 -21.35
CA GLU A 270 -19.09 -12.02 -20.92
C GLU A 270 -18.09 -11.65 -22.02
N ILE A 271 -16.85 -11.34 -21.62
CA ILE A 271 -15.80 -10.99 -22.59
C ILE A 271 -15.43 -12.22 -23.41
N LYS A 272 -15.80 -12.21 -24.70
CA LYS A 272 -15.43 -13.23 -25.67
C LYS A 272 -14.02 -12.99 -26.23
N ASP A 273 -13.66 -11.75 -26.46
CA ASP A 273 -12.36 -11.32 -26.97
C ASP A 273 -12.15 -9.83 -26.72
N TRP A 274 -10.89 -9.38 -26.72
CA TRP A 274 -10.53 -8.01 -26.42
C TRP A 274 -9.26 -7.59 -27.14
N ASP A 275 -9.11 -6.30 -27.42
CA ASP A 275 -7.91 -5.67 -27.95
C ASP A 275 -7.30 -4.70 -26.91
N ALA A 276 -8.15 -4.03 -26.12
CA ALA A 276 -7.76 -3.15 -25.02
C ALA A 276 -8.67 -3.37 -23.80
N TYR A 277 -8.13 -3.16 -22.58
CA TYR A 277 -8.86 -3.28 -21.32
C TYR A 277 -8.37 -2.24 -20.32
N VAL A 278 -9.29 -1.61 -19.59
CA VAL A 278 -9.00 -0.66 -18.50
C VAL A 278 -9.12 -1.39 -17.18
N LEU A 279 -8.04 -1.45 -16.40
CA LEU A 279 -8.00 -1.94 -15.04
C LEU A 279 -7.92 -0.75 -14.07
N SER A 280 -8.91 -0.64 -13.20
CA SER A 280 -8.97 0.43 -12.20
C SER A 280 -7.92 0.24 -11.10
N GLY A 281 -7.25 1.32 -10.74
CA GLY A 281 -6.49 1.49 -9.49
C GLY A 281 -7.18 2.47 -8.52
N GLY A 282 -8.50 2.72 -8.68
CA GLY A 282 -9.21 3.74 -7.94
C GLY A 282 -9.22 5.08 -8.69
N ALA A 283 -8.44 6.05 -8.24
CA ALA A 283 -8.34 7.38 -8.87
C ALA A 283 -7.37 7.43 -10.07
N SER A 284 -6.72 6.33 -10.42
CA SER A 284 -6.06 6.12 -11.71
C SER A 284 -6.55 4.82 -12.34
N ALA A 285 -6.22 4.59 -13.61
CA ALA A 285 -6.48 3.31 -14.24
C ALA A 285 -5.37 2.98 -15.26
N LEU A 286 -5.00 1.70 -15.31
CA LEU A 286 -4.03 1.17 -16.27
C LEU A 286 -4.77 0.61 -17.49
N VAL A 287 -4.26 0.89 -18.67
CA VAL A 287 -4.85 0.39 -19.92
C VAL A 287 -3.91 -0.60 -20.55
N TYR A 288 -4.38 -1.83 -20.66
CA TYR A 288 -3.66 -2.95 -21.27
C TYR A 288 -4.09 -3.17 -22.70
N LEU A 289 -3.14 -3.43 -23.58
CA LEU A 289 -3.39 -3.92 -24.93
C LEU A 289 -3.05 -5.41 -25.01
N LYS A 290 -3.88 -6.20 -25.67
CA LYS A 290 -3.64 -7.63 -25.86
C LYS A 290 -2.36 -7.89 -26.67
N ASP A 291 -2.09 -7.04 -27.65
CA ASP A 291 -0.84 -6.98 -28.40
C ASP A 291 -0.34 -5.52 -28.40
N PRO A 292 0.59 -5.15 -27.51
CA PRO A 292 1.16 -3.80 -27.47
C PRO A 292 1.91 -3.41 -28.75
N ALA A 293 2.31 -4.39 -29.61
CA ALA A 293 3.00 -4.15 -30.86
C ALA A 293 2.05 -3.82 -32.03
N ASP A 294 0.74 -4.10 -31.92
CA ASP A 294 -0.25 -3.70 -32.94
C ASP A 294 -0.48 -2.18 -32.90
N LYS A 295 0.24 -1.48 -33.77
CA LYS A 295 0.16 0.00 -33.88
C LYS A 295 -1.24 0.51 -34.22
N ARG A 296 -2.05 -0.29 -34.92
CA ARG A 296 -3.42 0.11 -35.27
C ARG A 296 -4.32 0.07 -34.05
N VAL A 297 -4.23 -0.98 -33.24
CA VAL A 297 -4.96 -1.08 -31.97
C VAL A 297 -4.47 0.00 -31.01
N TRP A 298 -3.16 0.18 -30.91
CA TRP A 298 -2.55 1.21 -30.06
C TRP A 298 -3.10 2.61 -30.42
N GLN A 299 -3.07 3.00 -31.70
CA GLN A 299 -3.54 4.31 -32.15
C GLN A 299 -5.05 4.46 -31.92
N LYS A 300 -5.85 3.44 -32.27
CA LYS A 300 -7.30 3.45 -32.04
C LYS A 300 -7.64 3.65 -30.56
N THR A 301 -6.91 2.98 -29.66
CA THR A 301 -7.11 3.11 -28.22
C THR A 301 -6.71 4.50 -27.76
N LYS A 302 -5.53 5.01 -28.17
CA LYS A 302 -5.06 6.36 -27.83
C LYS A 302 -6.06 7.43 -28.28
N ASP A 303 -6.54 7.39 -29.54
CA ASP A 303 -7.51 8.34 -30.07
C ASP A 303 -8.83 8.34 -29.27
N LEU A 304 -9.29 7.16 -28.84
CA LEU A 304 -10.48 7.03 -28.00
C LEU A 304 -10.25 7.69 -26.63
N LEU A 305 -9.14 7.36 -25.98
CA LEU A 305 -8.84 7.86 -24.62
C LEU A 305 -8.62 9.39 -24.63
N ASP A 306 -7.91 9.91 -25.63
CA ASP A 306 -7.72 11.35 -25.81
C ASP A 306 -9.04 12.07 -26.10
N GLY A 307 -9.91 11.47 -26.91
CA GLY A 307 -11.25 11.96 -27.16
C GLY A 307 -12.08 12.04 -25.87
N LEU A 308 -12.09 10.98 -25.07
CA LEU A 308 -12.79 10.96 -23.77
C LEU A 308 -12.23 12.00 -22.79
N CYS A 309 -10.92 12.18 -22.77
CA CYS A 309 -10.27 13.20 -21.96
C CYS A 309 -10.69 14.62 -22.44
N ALA A 310 -10.63 14.87 -23.73
CA ALA A 310 -10.98 16.17 -24.32
C ALA A 310 -12.45 16.55 -24.15
N GLU A 311 -13.38 15.58 -24.09
CA GLU A 311 -14.79 15.84 -23.80
C GLU A 311 -15.02 16.40 -22.38
N GLY A 312 -14.10 16.15 -21.42
CA GLY A 312 -14.10 16.71 -20.07
C GLY A 312 -15.20 16.19 -19.13
N VAL A 313 -15.99 15.17 -19.53
CA VAL A 313 -17.14 14.64 -18.75
C VAL A 313 -16.87 13.27 -18.15
N TYR A 314 -15.76 12.63 -18.52
CA TYR A 314 -15.42 11.27 -18.11
C TYR A 314 -14.42 11.21 -16.95
N GLY A 315 -14.16 12.31 -16.28
CA GLY A 315 -13.30 12.33 -15.11
C GLY A 315 -11.84 12.03 -15.38
N ILE A 316 -11.41 12.11 -16.63
CA ILE A 316 -10.01 11.92 -17.04
C ILE A 316 -9.36 13.30 -17.17
N SER A 317 -8.36 13.60 -16.35
CA SER A 317 -7.58 14.83 -16.46
C SER A 317 -6.39 14.71 -17.38
N HIS A 318 -5.82 13.49 -17.49
CA HIS A 318 -4.67 13.22 -18.35
C HIS A 318 -4.62 11.77 -18.81
N VAL A 319 -4.03 11.54 -19.98
CA VAL A 319 -3.76 10.21 -20.55
C VAL A 319 -2.27 10.12 -20.83
N TYR A 320 -1.53 9.41 -19.98
CA TYR A 320 -0.12 9.12 -20.20
C TYR A 320 0.02 7.87 -21.09
N THR A 321 0.99 7.87 -21.99
CA THR A 321 1.58 6.62 -22.50
C THR A 321 2.47 5.98 -21.42
N GLU A 322 2.81 4.70 -21.54
CA GLU A 322 3.75 4.05 -20.61
C GLU A 322 5.11 4.77 -20.59
N GLU A 323 5.59 5.21 -21.76
CA GLU A 323 6.86 5.96 -21.86
C GLU A 323 6.79 7.31 -21.14
N GLU A 324 5.68 8.03 -21.27
CA GLU A 324 5.46 9.31 -20.57
C GLU A 324 5.37 9.10 -19.05
N SER A 325 4.57 8.13 -18.58
CA SER A 325 4.43 7.85 -17.15
C SER A 325 5.76 7.39 -16.52
N ARG A 326 6.55 6.61 -17.24
CA ARG A 326 7.89 6.20 -16.79
C ARG A 326 8.84 7.39 -16.68
N ARG A 327 8.81 8.32 -17.65
CA ARG A 327 9.69 9.47 -17.67
C ARG A 327 9.31 10.52 -16.63
N GLU A 328 8.01 10.78 -16.47
CA GLU A 328 7.51 11.91 -15.68
C GLU A 328 7.21 11.50 -14.24
N GLU A 329 6.65 10.30 -14.05
CA GLU A 329 6.17 9.83 -12.75
C GLU A 329 6.90 8.60 -12.22
N ARG A 330 7.92 8.10 -12.93
CA ARG A 330 8.67 6.89 -12.56
C ARG A 330 7.78 5.65 -12.44
N LEU A 331 6.65 5.66 -13.16
CA LEU A 331 5.70 4.58 -13.26
C LEU A 331 5.88 3.83 -14.58
N GLY A 332 6.36 2.59 -14.51
CA GLY A 332 6.53 1.71 -15.67
C GLY A 332 6.03 0.30 -15.38
N GLY A 333 5.53 -0.37 -16.41
CA GLY A 333 4.99 -1.73 -16.29
C GLY A 333 4.50 -2.30 -17.61
N ASP A 334 3.73 -3.37 -17.55
CA ASP A 334 3.23 -4.10 -18.74
C ASP A 334 1.91 -3.50 -19.29
N PHE A 335 1.60 -2.27 -18.95
CA PHE A 335 0.46 -1.51 -19.49
C PHE A 335 0.90 -0.61 -20.66
N SER A 336 -0.05 -0.07 -21.42
CA SER A 336 0.22 0.81 -22.56
C SER A 336 -0.12 2.28 -22.28
N PHE A 337 -1.13 2.52 -21.42
CA PHE A 337 -1.53 3.88 -21.02
C PHE A 337 -1.92 3.92 -19.55
N VAL A 338 -1.85 5.11 -18.97
CA VAL A 338 -2.36 5.42 -17.63
C VAL A 338 -3.36 6.56 -17.74
N LEU A 339 -4.50 6.40 -17.08
CA LEU A 339 -5.52 7.43 -16.96
C LEU A 339 -5.46 8.04 -15.58
N GLU A 340 -5.34 9.35 -15.52
CA GLU A 340 -5.34 10.11 -14.28
C GLU A 340 -6.68 10.77 -14.05
N THR A 341 -7.17 10.74 -12.81
CA THR A 341 -8.46 11.32 -12.39
C THR A 341 -8.48 12.85 -12.48
N ASP A 342 -9.70 13.42 -12.62
CA ASP A 342 -10.00 14.83 -12.42
C ASP A 342 -9.95 15.26 -10.93
N GLY A 343 -9.72 14.32 -9.99
CA GLY A 343 -9.74 14.55 -8.56
C GLY A 343 -11.11 14.31 -7.89
N TYR A 344 -12.13 13.95 -8.68
CA TYR A 344 -13.50 13.72 -8.21
C TYR A 344 -14.09 12.40 -8.70
N THR A 345 -13.40 11.71 -9.59
CA THR A 345 -13.86 10.48 -10.24
C THR A 345 -12.97 9.32 -9.85
N SER A 346 -13.59 8.21 -9.42
CA SER A 346 -12.94 6.91 -9.36
C SER A 346 -13.31 6.07 -10.58
N PHE A 347 -12.39 5.22 -11.02
CA PHE A 347 -12.62 4.27 -12.10
C PHE A 347 -13.08 2.92 -11.56
N ALA A 348 -13.80 2.17 -12.37
CA ALA A 348 -14.28 0.82 -12.07
C ALA A 348 -14.14 -0.11 -13.28
N ASP A 349 -14.05 -1.41 -13.04
CA ASP A 349 -13.66 -2.40 -14.05
C ASP A 349 -14.81 -2.93 -14.91
N SER A 350 -16.06 -2.63 -14.59
CA SER A 350 -17.19 -3.21 -15.34
C SER A 350 -17.19 -2.81 -16.81
N TRP A 351 -17.43 -3.80 -17.66
CA TRP A 351 -17.64 -3.64 -19.12
C TRP A 351 -19.10 -3.57 -19.53
N LEU A 352 -20.04 -3.78 -18.57
CA LEU A 352 -21.49 -3.69 -18.80
C LEU A 352 -22.03 -2.34 -18.31
N PRO A 353 -23.02 -1.76 -19.00
CA PRO A 353 -23.71 -0.55 -18.53
C PRO A 353 -24.32 -0.72 -17.13
N PRO A 354 -24.52 0.38 -16.38
CA PRO A 354 -24.33 1.78 -16.78
C PRO A 354 -22.86 2.21 -16.74
N LEU A 355 -22.54 3.28 -17.48
CA LEU A 355 -21.20 3.89 -17.50
C LEU A 355 -20.82 4.49 -16.14
N VAL A 356 -21.75 5.19 -15.51
CA VAL A 356 -21.60 5.75 -14.15
C VAL A 356 -22.34 4.85 -13.17
N ARG A 357 -21.66 4.42 -12.11
CA ARG A 357 -22.21 3.54 -11.08
C ARG A 357 -22.32 4.25 -9.73
N SER A 358 -23.24 3.78 -8.90
CA SER A 358 -23.31 4.14 -7.48
C SER A 358 -22.06 3.65 -6.74
N PHE A 359 -21.82 4.23 -5.57
CA PHE A 359 -20.78 3.76 -4.67
C PHE A 359 -21.01 2.31 -4.22
N ASP A 360 -19.91 1.57 -4.12
CA ASP A 360 -19.88 0.23 -3.56
C ASP A 360 -18.67 0.15 -2.62
N THR A 361 -18.94 0.23 -1.33
CA THR A 361 -17.90 0.23 -0.29
C THR A 361 -17.32 -1.16 0.00
N SER A 362 -17.78 -2.20 -0.70
CA SER A 362 -17.14 -3.53 -0.65
C SER A 362 -15.86 -3.62 -1.48
N ASP A 363 -15.58 -2.62 -2.32
CA ASP A 363 -14.37 -2.50 -3.12
C ASP A 363 -13.76 -1.11 -2.90
N TYR A 364 -12.48 -1.06 -2.46
CA TYR A 364 -11.75 0.16 -2.18
C TYR A 364 -11.72 1.15 -3.37
N ARG A 365 -11.82 0.64 -4.60
CA ARG A 365 -11.82 1.44 -5.84
C ARG A 365 -13.12 2.18 -6.10
N THR A 366 -14.21 1.81 -5.42
CA THR A 366 -15.55 2.32 -5.71
C THR A 366 -16.29 2.89 -4.49
N GLY A 367 -15.56 3.10 -3.38
CA GLY A 367 -16.05 3.72 -2.14
C GLY A 367 -16.33 5.22 -2.24
N HIS A 368 -16.62 5.86 -1.10
CA HIS A 368 -16.86 7.31 -0.99
C HIS A 368 -15.58 8.13 -1.11
N ALA A 369 -14.44 7.56 -0.77
CA ALA A 369 -13.10 8.11 -1.03
C ALA A 369 -12.22 7.02 -1.63
N THR A 370 -11.16 7.41 -2.33
CA THR A 370 -10.20 6.49 -2.93
C THR A 370 -8.83 7.15 -3.10
N HIS A 371 -7.85 6.33 -3.42
CA HIS A 371 -6.46 6.69 -3.70
C HIS A 371 -6.07 6.29 -5.13
N GLY A 372 -4.80 6.43 -5.52
CA GLY A 372 -4.28 6.09 -6.85
C GLY A 372 -4.01 7.31 -7.74
N TYR A 373 -4.28 8.52 -7.26
CA TYR A 373 -4.08 9.79 -7.95
C TYR A 373 -2.59 10.23 -7.95
N LEU A 374 -2.27 11.27 -8.74
CA LEU A 374 -0.95 11.94 -8.68
C LEU A 374 -0.69 12.50 -7.27
N PRO A 375 0.50 12.30 -6.68
CA PRO A 375 0.80 12.61 -5.27
C PRO A 375 0.39 14.02 -4.81
N ASP A 376 0.51 15.02 -5.69
CA ASP A 376 0.22 16.43 -5.35
C ASP A 376 -1.30 16.77 -5.30
N LYS A 377 -2.20 15.80 -5.59
CA LYS A 377 -3.65 16.05 -5.63
C LYS A 377 -4.38 15.83 -4.31
N GLY A 378 -3.77 15.18 -3.33
CA GLY A 378 -4.43 14.82 -2.08
C GLY A 378 -3.57 15.00 -0.84
N PRO A 379 -4.13 14.66 0.34
CA PRO A 379 -3.41 14.69 1.61
C PRO A 379 -2.16 13.82 1.58
N GLN A 380 -1.13 14.25 2.31
CA GLN A 380 0.20 13.65 2.26
C GLN A 380 0.47 12.72 3.45
N PRO A 381 1.23 11.63 3.23
CA PRO A 381 1.61 10.69 4.29
C PRO A 381 2.51 11.29 5.37
N VAL A 382 2.62 10.58 6.48
CA VAL A 382 3.38 10.98 7.67
C VAL A 382 4.67 10.19 7.82
N PHE A 383 5.67 10.79 8.50
CA PHE A 383 6.84 10.11 9.04
C PHE A 383 7.15 10.66 10.43
N LEU A 384 7.09 9.79 11.43
CA LEU A 384 7.41 10.08 12.82
C LEU A 384 8.32 8.96 13.34
N ALA A 385 9.42 9.30 14.01
CA ALA A 385 10.26 8.26 14.59
C ALA A 385 10.86 8.68 15.94
N LYS A 386 11.05 7.69 16.83
CA LYS A 386 11.71 7.87 18.11
C LYS A 386 12.45 6.61 18.52
N GLY A 387 13.63 6.80 19.06
CA GLY A 387 14.48 5.73 19.56
C GLY A 387 15.95 6.11 19.56
N PRO A 388 16.84 5.18 19.92
CA PRO A 388 18.26 5.49 20.09
C PRO A 388 18.98 5.91 18.81
N ALA A 389 18.49 5.53 17.60
CA ALA A 389 19.07 5.96 16.33
C ALA A 389 18.67 7.36 15.92
N PHE A 390 17.55 7.88 16.42
CA PHE A 390 16.99 9.15 15.98
C PHE A 390 17.33 10.31 16.94
N LYS A 391 17.44 11.51 16.39
CA LYS A 391 17.58 12.75 17.17
C LYS A 391 16.34 13.00 18.02
N GLU A 392 16.43 13.89 18.99
CA GLU A 392 15.29 14.29 19.82
C GLU A 392 14.75 15.64 19.39
N GLY A 393 13.42 15.75 19.28
CA GLY A 393 12.71 16.99 19.01
C GLY A 393 13.08 17.65 17.68
N PHE A 394 13.58 16.88 16.71
CA PHE A 394 14.02 17.43 15.42
C PHE A 394 12.91 17.31 14.38
N ARG A 395 12.71 18.37 13.61
CA ARG A 395 11.77 18.40 12.49
C ARG A 395 12.51 18.74 11.19
N THR A 396 12.18 18.04 10.12
CA THR A 396 12.72 18.30 8.78
C THR A 396 11.61 18.66 7.80
N GLY A 397 11.99 19.05 6.57
CA GLY A 397 11.05 19.37 5.50
C GLY A 397 10.42 18.13 4.86
N VAL A 398 10.13 18.26 3.57
CA VAL A 398 9.51 17.20 2.76
C VAL A 398 10.57 16.25 2.22
N HIS A 399 10.31 14.94 2.32
CA HIS A 399 11.15 13.90 1.74
C HIS A 399 10.35 12.98 0.84
N PRO A 400 10.91 12.43 -0.25
CA PRO A 400 10.24 11.41 -1.03
C PRO A 400 10.22 10.08 -0.23
N ILE A 401 9.16 9.31 -0.39
CA ILE A 401 8.95 8.07 0.37
C ILE A 401 10.04 7.01 0.13
N VAL A 402 10.71 7.05 -1.02
CA VAL A 402 11.85 6.16 -1.33
C VAL A 402 13.07 6.40 -0.43
N ASP A 403 13.13 7.54 0.30
CA ASP A 403 14.19 7.85 1.27
C ASP A 403 14.05 7.05 2.57
N GLU A 404 12.91 6.41 2.80
CA GLU A 404 12.64 5.66 4.02
C GLU A 404 13.50 4.40 4.12
N ALA A 405 13.59 3.58 3.06
CA ALA A 405 14.41 2.35 3.07
C ALA A 405 15.87 2.61 3.51
N PRO A 406 16.61 3.53 2.88
CA PRO A 406 17.99 3.79 3.30
C PRO A 406 18.09 4.44 4.69
N THR A 407 17.08 5.18 5.14
CA THR A 407 17.01 5.72 6.51
C THR A 407 16.84 4.60 7.54
N PHE A 408 15.94 3.66 7.29
CA PHE A 408 15.73 2.49 8.15
C PHE A 408 16.98 1.58 8.20
N ALA A 409 17.62 1.36 7.06
CA ALA A 409 18.85 0.58 6.98
C ALA A 409 19.97 1.20 7.85
N LYS A 410 20.18 2.52 7.73
CA LYS A 410 21.16 3.23 8.58
C LYS A 410 20.80 3.21 10.06
N ALA A 411 19.52 3.33 10.42
CA ALA A 411 19.07 3.20 11.81
C ALA A 411 19.38 1.83 12.41
N LEU A 412 19.47 0.79 11.58
CA LEU A 412 19.88 -0.58 11.97
C LEU A 412 21.37 -0.85 11.78
N GLY A 413 22.13 0.08 11.18
CA GLY A 413 23.59 0.00 10.99
C GLY A 413 24.04 -0.79 9.77
N PHE A 414 23.23 -0.83 8.71
CA PHE A 414 23.62 -1.38 7.40
C PHE A 414 23.19 -0.43 6.26
N GLU A 415 23.61 -0.76 5.03
CA GLU A 415 23.34 0.07 3.86
C GLU A 415 22.43 -0.67 2.86
N MET A 416 21.61 0.08 2.14
CA MET A 416 20.89 -0.40 0.96
C MET A 416 21.82 -0.45 -0.26
N PRO A 417 21.44 -1.13 -1.36
CA PRO A 417 22.22 -1.10 -2.60
C PRO A 417 22.45 0.31 -3.14
N ASP A 418 23.60 0.57 -3.76
CA ASP A 418 23.98 1.90 -4.28
C ASP A 418 23.12 2.42 -5.42
N ASP A 419 22.39 1.52 -6.11
CA ASP A 419 21.57 1.84 -7.31
C ASP A 419 20.08 2.03 -7.02
N ILE A 420 19.70 2.23 -5.75
CA ILE A 420 18.36 2.66 -5.36
C ILE A 420 18.15 4.14 -5.72
N ASP A 421 16.89 4.61 -5.66
CA ASP A 421 16.55 6.01 -5.94
C ASP A 421 16.60 6.88 -4.69
N GLY A 422 16.28 6.30 -3.54
CA GLY A 422 16.19 6.98 -2.26
C GLY A 422 17.55 7.33 -1.66
N LYS A 423 17.55 8.32 -0.76
CA LYS A 423 18.69 8.76 0.04
C LYS A 423 18.31 8.81 1.50
N ALA A 424 19.18 8.32 2.37
CA ALA A 424 18.88 8.37 3.80
C ALA A 424 18.67 9.81 4.29
N MET A 425 17.69 10.00 5.12
CA MET A 425 17.40 11.25 5.83
C MET A 425 18.39 11.40 7.02
N ASP A 426 19.68 11.60 6.69
CA ASP A 426 20.80 11.61 7.66
C ASP A 426 20.62 12.66 8.76
N GLU A 427 19.94 13.77 8.45
CA GLU A 427 19.64 14.82 9.42
C GLU A 427 18.69 14.37 10.54
N LEU A 428 17.94 13.28 10.37
CA LEU A 428 17.10 12.68 11.41
C LEU A 428 17.89 11.77 12.36
N LEU A 429 19.01 11.23 11.90
CA LEU A 429 19.81 10.23 12.62
C LEU A 429 20.87 10.87 13.54
N ARG A 430 21.24 10.14 14.59
CA ARG A 430 22.30 10.54 15.56
C ARG A 430 23.70 10.25 15.03
#